data_b15bd1d0e1f496b7ebce6fa73b59153a
#
_entry.id   b15bd1d0e1f496b7ebce6fa73b59153a
#
_cell.length_a   1.000
_cell.length_b   1.000
_cell.length_c   1.000
_cell.angle_alpha   90.00
_cell.angle_beta   90.00
_cell.angle_gamma   90.00
#
_symmetry.space_group_name_H-M   'P 1'
#
loop_
_entity.id
_entity.type
_entity.pdbx_description
1 polymer ?
#
loop_
_entity_poly.entity_id
_entity_poly.type
_entity_poly.pdbx_seq_one_letter_code
_entity_poly.pdbx_strand_id
1 'polypeptide(L)'
;VELGSTAQVGDIKYRDLNGDGVINADDQGMISEYGGNPRIQYGFGLNINYKKFDLGVFFNGSAMRKIMLTGIHPFGESDYNIFKFVAKDYWTEANPNPNAAYPRLGLQKANSDNNVVPSTFWMRNGNFLRFKTLEIGYRFCRYGRIYVTGDNLAVFSPFKEWDPELEWYKYPLQRTFNIGCLLYTSD
;
A
#
# COMPACT_ATOMS: atom_id res chain seq x y z
N VAL A 1 16.79 -6.82 29.67
CA VAL A 1 15.41 -6.93 29.13
C VAL A 1 15.23 -8.38 28.69
N GLU A 2 14.36 -9.12 29.35
CA GLU A 2 13.99 -10.46 28.90
C GLU A 2 13.07 -10.35 27.70
N LEU A 3 13.55 -10.85 26.57
CA LEU A 3 12.71 -11.13 25.42
C LEU A 3 11.90 -12.39 25.72
N GLY A 4 10.66 -12.47 25.25
CA GLY A 4 9.85 -13.67 25.38
C GLY A 4 10.66 -14.94 25.04
N SER A 5 10.36 -16.05 25.68
CA SER A 5 11.14 -17.29 25.66
C SER A 5 11.44 -17.89 24.27
N THR A 6 10.83 -17.37 23.21
CA THR A 6 10.96 -17.83 21.83
C THR A 6 11.76 -16.89 20.92
N ALA A 7 12.15 -15.70 21.41
CA ALA A 7 12.88 -14.74 20.59
C ALA A 7 14.29 -15.21 20.27
N GLN A 8 14.71 -15.08 19.02
CA GLN A 8 16.01 -15.51 18.50
C GLN A 8 16.69 -14.37 17.74
N VAL A 9 17.96 -14.56 17.41
CA VAL A 9 18.69 -13.61 16.56
C VAL A 9 17.98 -13.48 15.19
N GLY A 10 17.78 -12.24 14.75
CA GLY A 10 17.03 -11.95 13.53
C GLY A 10 15.53 -11.70 13.72
N ASP A 11 15.03 -11.84 14.95
CA ASP A 11 13.67 -11.47 15.32
C ASP A 11 13.55 -9.97 15.61
N ILE A 12 12.29 -9.48 15.56
CA ILE A 12 11.98 -8.09 15.90
C ILE A 12 12.26 -7.84 17.38
N LYS A 13 13.05 -6.82 17.68
CA LYS A 13 13.31 -6.36 19.03
C LYS A 13 12.30 -5.29 19.42
N TYR A 14 11.52 -5.54 20.46
CA TYR A 14 10.59 -4.58 21.03
C TYR A 14 11.26 -3.72 22.11
N ARG A 15 10.64 -2.60 22.41
CA ARG A 15 11.09 -1.67 23.44
C ARG A 15 10.27 -1.90 24.72
N ASP A 16 10.96 -2.00 25.83
CA ASP A 16 10.40 -1.90 27.16
C ASP A 16 9.94 -0.44 27.37
N LEU A 17 8.64 -0.21 27.47
CA LEU A 17 8.03 1.13 27.58
C LEU A 17 7.84 1.53 29.05
N ASN A 18 7.56 0.59 29.95
CA ASN A 18 7.33 0.84 31.36
C ASN A 18 8.63 0.80 32.19
N GLY A 19 9.71 0.22 31.67
CA GLY A 19 11.03 0.16 32.31
C GLY A 19 11.16 -0.92 33.37
N ASP A 20 10.29 -1.94 33.35
CA ASP A 20 10.32 -3.03 34.34
C ASP A 20 11.33 -4.14 34.01
N GLY A 21 11.95 -4.09 32.85
CA GLY A 21 12.96 -5.05 32.40
C GLY A 21 12.38 -6.27 31.66
N VAL A 22 11.05 -6.37 31.52
CA VAL A 22 10.37 -7.48 30.87
C VAL A 22 9.51 -6.93 29.72
N ILE A 23 9.59 -7.52 28.52
CA ILE A 23 8.72 -7.14 27.40
C ILE A 23 7.47 -8.01 27.41
N ASN A 24 6.33 -7.39 27.67
CA ASN A 24 5.03 -8.05 27.78
C ASN A 24 3.87 -7.14 27.30
N ALA A 25 2.65 -7.48 27.68
CA ALA A 25 1.45 -6.72 27.30
C ALA A 25 1.39 -5.30 27.89
N ASP A 26 2.10 -5.04 28.96
CA ASP A 26 2.14 -3.72 29.62
C ASP A 26 3.01 -2.70 28.85
N ASP A 27 3.80 -3.19 27.88
CA ASP A 27 4.57 -2.36 26.94
C ASP A 27 3.80 -1.94 25.70
N GLN A 28 2.51 -2.13 25.70
CA GLN A 28 1.66 -1.68 24.58
C GLN A 28 1.33 -0.20 24.70
N GLY A 29 1.56 0.52 23.63
CA GLY A 29 1.29 1.94 23.55
C GLY A 29 0.70 2.37 22.22
N MET A 30 0.22 3.61 22.15
CA MET A 30 -0.23 4.19 20.89
C MET A 30 0.94 4.43 19.96
N ILE A 31 0.98 3.69 18.84
CA ILE A 31 2.08 3.73 17.87
C ILE A 31 1.87 4.72 16.72
N SER A 32 0.66 5.29 16.58
CA SER A 32 0.36 6.32 15.59
C SER A 32 -0.88 7.11 15.99
N GLU A 33 -0.90 8.40 15.66
CA GLU A 33 -2.07 9.27 15.83
C GLU A 33 -3.19 8.99 14.83
N TYR A 34 -2.90 8.27 13.74
CA TYR A 34 -3.86 7.90 12.72
C TYR A 34 -3.57 6.48 12.20
N GLY A 35 -4.65 5.79 11.84
CA GLY A 35 -4.63 4.38 11.44
C GLY A 35 -4.82 4.15 9.94
N GLY A 36 -5.45 3.03 9.60
CA GLY A 36 -5.73 2.62 8.23
C GLY A 36 -6.73 3.51 7.48
N ASN A 37 -7.66 4.13 8.21
CA ASN A 37 -8.57 5.11 7.63
C ASN A 37 -7.85 6.46 7.46
N PRO A 38 -7.78 7.02 6.24
CA PRO A 38 -7.12 8.29 6.02
C PRO A 38 -7.88 9.43 6.71
N ARG A 39 -7.18 10.35 7.36
CA ARG A 39 -7.80 11.58 7.88
C ARG A 39 -8.10 12.60 6.79
N ILE A 40 -7.35 12.57 5.71
CA ILE A 40 -7.51 13.48 4.58
C ILE A 40 -7.70 12.66 3.31
N GLN A 41 -8.79 12.92 2.61
CA GLN A 41 -9.02 12.47 1.25
C GLN A 41 -9.14 13.70 0.35
N TYR A 42 -8.52 13.66 -0.81
CA TYR A 42 -8.52 14.79 -1.72
C TYR A 42 -8.66 14.33 -3.18
N GLY A 43 -9.23 15.22 -3.98
CA GLY A 43 -9.29 15.06 -5.42
C GLY A 43 -9.28 16.41 -6.09
N PHE A 44 -8.61 16.49 -7.23
CA PHE A 44 -8.57 17.67 -8.06
C PHE A 44 -8.48 17.29 -9.52
N GLY A 45 -9.02 18.13 -10.37
CA GLY A 45 -9.02 17.93 -11.81
C GLY A 45 -8.91 19.21 -12.58
N LEU A 46 -8.58 19.08 -13.84
CA LEU A 46 -8.50 20.17 -14.79
C LEU A 46 -9.18 19.77 -16.09
N ASN A 47 -10.04 20.63 -16.58
CA ASN A 47 -10.66 20.51 -17.91
C ASN A 47 -10.24 21.68 -18.78
N ILE A 48 -9.67 21.40 -19.94
CA ILE A 48 -9.21 22.38 -20.91
C ILE A 48 -9.94 22.15 -22.23
N ASN A 49 -10.53 23.20 -22.75
CA ASN A 49 -11.11 23.21 -24.11
C ASN A 49 -10.32 24.19 -24.98
N TYR A 50 -9.76 23.69 -26.05
CA TYR A 50 -9.05 24.52 -27.02
C TYR A 50 -9.47 24.19 -28.45
N LYS A 51 -10.17 25.10 -29.07
CA LYS A 51 -10.74 24.92 -30.43
C LYS A 51 -11.61 23.66 -30.50
N LYS A 52 -11.12 22.61 -31.18
CA LYS A 52 -11.79 21.33 -31.38
C LYS A 52 -11.33 20.26 -30.40
N PHE A 53 -10.34 20.54 -29.60
CA PHE A 53 -9.77 19.61 -28.60
C PHE A 53 -10.31 19.89 -27.22
N ASP A 54 -10.55 18.83 -26.48
CA ASP A 54 -10.83 18.87 -25.06
C ASP A 54 -9.93 17.87 -24.33
N LEU A 55 -9.48 18.29 -23.16
CA LEU A 55 -8.63 17.51 -22.26
C LEU A 55 -9.23 17.56 -20.86
N GLY A 56 -9.48 16.39 -20.29
CA GLY A 56 -9.86 16.23 -18.90
C GLY A 56 -8.81 15.40 -18.15
N VAL A 57 -8.38 15.87 -17.00
CA VAL A 57 -7.51 15.10 -16.09
C VAL A 57 -8.09 15.14 -14.69
N PHE A 58 -7.98 14.01 -13.98
CA PHE A 58 -8.41 13.92 -12.59
C PHE A 58 -7.42 13.11 -11.76
N PHE A 59 -7.13 13.65 -10.59
CA PHE A 59 -6.31 13.02 -9.58
C PHE A 59 -7.10 12.84 -8.29
N ASN A 60 -6.87 11.74 -7.60
CA ASN A 60 -7.35 11.53 -6.24
C ASN A 60 -6.23 10.98 -5.35
N GLY A 61 -6.38 11.13 -4.06
CA GLY A 61 -5.40 10.63 -3.13
C GLY A 61 -5.85 10.69 -1.68
N SER A 62 -4.99 10.18 -0.83
CA SER A 62 -5.18 10.28 0.62
C SER A 62 -3.88 10.62 1.34
N ALA A 63 -4.04 11.28 2.48
CA ALA A 63 -2.95 11.62 3.38
C ALA A 63 -3.31 11.30 4.83
N MET A 64 -2.33 11.27 5.70
CA MET A 64 -2.46 10.87 7.10
C MET A 64 -3.09 9.48 7.24
N ARG A 65 -2.52 8.52 6.52
CA ARG A 65 -2.91 7.10 6.51
C ARG A 65 -1.71 6.23 6.80
N LYS A 66 -1.93 5.22 7.65
CA LYS A 66 -0.97 4.15 7.90
C LYS A 66 -1.54 2.83 7.39
N ILE A 67 -0.66 1.99 6.87
CA ILE A 67 -1.00 0.61 6.49
C ILE A 67 -0.25 -0.28 7.47
N MET A 68 -0.99 -1.13 8.17
CA MET A 68 -0.40 -2.16 9.02
C MET A 68 -0.27 -3.43 8.19
N LEU A 69 0.95 -3.95 8.10
CA LEU A 69 1.23 -5.20 7.38
C LEU A 69 0.84 -6.43 8.24
N THR A 70 -0.35 -6.39 8.84
CA THR A 70 -0.91 -7.55 9.55
C THR A 70 -1.41 -8.56 8.53
N GLY A 71 -1.18 -9.85 8.78
CA GLY A 71 -1.54 -10.92 7.83
C GLY A 71 -0.46 -11.24 6.80
N ILE A 72 0.65 -10.48 6.78
CA ILE A 72 1.87 -10.92 6.10
C ILE A 72 2.61 -11.81 7.09
N HIS A 73 2.54 -13.10 6.84
CA HIS A 73 3.22 -14.07 7.68
C HIS A 73 4.68 -14.19 7.25
N PRO A 74 5.66 -13.86 8.11
CA PRO A 74 7.09 -14.06 7.83
C PRO A 74 7.51 -15.53 8.02
N PHE A 75 6.55 -16.44 8.07
CA PHE A 75 6.76 -17.88 8.19
C PHE A 75 5.85 -18.62 7.22
N GLY A 76 6.36 -19.70 6.63
CA GLY A 76 5.55 -20.63 5.86
C GLY A 76 4.76 -21.50 6.84
N GLU A 77 3.47 -21.28 6.95
CA GLU A 77 2.54 -22.30 7.43
C GLU A 77 2.13 -23.16 6.24
N SER A 78 1.63 -24.37 6.49
CA SER A 78 1.25 -25.34 5.44
C SER A 78 0.30 -24.77 4.39
N ASP A 79 -0.47 -23.75 4.74
CA ASP A 79 -1.50 -23.13 3.90
C ASP A 79 -1.15 -21.74 3.39
N TYR A 80 0.01 -21.18 3.79
CA TYR A 80 0.42 -19.84 3.41
C TYR A 80 1.79 -19.81 2.72
N ASN A 81 1.79 -19.24 1.53
CA ASN A 81 3.04 -18.98 0.81
C ASN A 81 3.64 -17.64 1.25
N ILE A 82 4.96 -17.59 1.34
CA ILE A 82 5.69 -16.34 1.60
C ILE A 82 5.60 -15.45 0.38
N PHE A 83 5.27 -14.17 0.59
CA PHE A 83 5.27 -13.19 -0.48
C PHE A 83 6.66 -12.97 -1.07
N LYS A 84 6.74 -12.80 -2.37
CA LYS A 84 8.01 -12.59 -3.08
C LYS A 84 8.80 -11.39 -2.56
N PHE A 85 8.15 -10.32 -2.13
CA PHE A 85 8.82 -9.15 -1.58
C PHE A 85 9.40 -9.41 -0.20
N VAL A 86 8.77 -10.26 0.63
CA VAL A 86 9.36 -10.74 1.90
C VAL A 86 10.57 -11.63 1.63
N ALA A 87 10.44 -12.58 0.71
CA ALA A 87 11.53 -13.52 0.38
C ALA A 87 12.76 -12.85 -0.25
N LYS A 88 12.66 -11.60 -0.69
CA LYS A 88 13.79 -10.88 -1.30
C LYS A 88 14.69 -10.18 -0.29
N ASP A 89 14.16 -9.78 0.85
CA ASP A 89 14.89 -8.93 1.81
C ASP A 89 14.47 -9.27 3.25
N TYR A 90 14.84 -10.46 3.70
CA TYR A 90 14.66 -10.91 5.05
C TYR A 90 16.01 -11.25 5.69
N TRP A 91 16.04 -11.22 7.01
CA TRP A 91 17.24 -11.57 7.77
C TRP A 91 17.53 -13.08 7.69
N THR A 92 18.80 -13.45 7.48
CA THR A 92 19.26 -14.85 7.54
C THR A 92 20.60 -14.93 8.27
N GLU A 93 20.92 -16.08 8.86
CA GLU A 93 22.23 -16.34 9.43
C GLU A 93 23.36 -16.24 8.39
N ALA A 94 23.09 -16.66 7.15
CA ALA A 94 24.05 -16.57 6.06
C ALA A 94 24.29 -15.15 5.57
N ASN A 95 23.31 -14.25 5.78
CA ASN A 95 23.39 -12.83 5.46
C ASN A 95 22.74 -12.01 6.59
N PRO A 96 23.46 -11.79 7.71
CA PRO A 96 22.94 -11.12 8.90
C PRO A 96 22.86 -9.60 8.69
N ASN A 97 21.96 -9.17 7.81
CA ASN A 97 21.73 -7.76 7.54
C ASN A 97 20.82 -7.13 8.62
N PRO A 98 21.34 -6.24 9.48
CA PRO A 98 20.52 -5.59 10.50
C PRO A 98 19.48 -4.62 9.93
N ASN A 99 19.59 -4.25 8.65
CA ASN A 99 18.67 -3.36 7.96
C ASN A 99 17.73 -4.13 7.00
N ALA A 100 17.62 -5.44 7.14
CA ALA A 100 16.67 -6.23 6.36
C ALA A 100 15.25 -5.70 6.57
N ALA A 101 14.47 -5.61 5.49
CA ALA A 101 13.11 -5.09 5.54
C ALA A 101 12.15 -6.01 6.32
N TYR A 102 12.52 -7.29 6.47
CA TYR A 102 11.72 -8.31 7.15
C TYR A 102 12.60 -9.11 8.13
N PRO A 103 12.00 -9.60 9.23
CA PRO A 103 12.71 -10.42 10.21
C PRO A 103 13.06 -11.79 9.61
N ARG A 104 13.76 -12.62 10.38
CA ARG A 104 14.00 -14.00 9.99
C ARG A 104 12.69 -14.74 9.69
N LEU A 105 12.74 -15.63 8.73
CA LEU A 105 11.63 -16.50 8.39
C LEU A 105 11.61 -17.74 9.32
N GLY A 106 10.43 -18.15 9.74
CA GLY A 106 10.21 -19.39 10.50
C GLY A 106 9.43 -20.41 9.67
N LEU A 107 9.59 -21.68 9.98
CA LEU A 107 8.81 -22.75 9.34
C LEU A 107 7.47 -22.99 10.04
N GLN A 108 7.32 -22.52 11.27
CA GLN A 108 6.12 -22.66 12.07
C GLN A 108 5.81 -21.38 12.82
N LYS A 109 4.53 -21.13 13.05
CA LYS A 109 4.05 -19.97 13.82
C LYS A 109 4.72 -19.87 15.19
N ALA A 110 4.78 -20.95 15.93
CA ALA A 110 5.40 -21.00 17.27
C ALA A 110 6.86 -20.52 17.31
N ASN A 111 7.58 -20.61 16.19
CA ASN A 111 8.98 -20.17 16.09
C ASN A 111 9.14 -18.70 15.71
N SER A 112 8.04 -18.00 15.46
CA SER A 112 8.05 -16.61 14.97
C SER A 112 6.89 -15.76 15.50
N ASP A 113 6.20 -16.20 16.55
CA ASP A 113 5.12 -15.45 17.19
C ASP A 113 5.56 -14.04 17.60
N ASN A 114 6.81 -13.89 18.01
CA ASN A 114 7.42 -12.59 18.29
C ASN A 114 7.38 -11.66 17.06
N ASN A 115 7.49 -12.19 15.86
CA ASN A 115 7.60 -11.39 14.63
C ASN A 115 6.26 -10.94 14.05
N VAL A 116 5.13 -11.43 14.56
CA VAL A 116 3.80 -11.09 14.06
C VAL A 116 3.04 -10.09 14.93
N VAL A 117 3.63 -9.67 16.04
CA VAL A 117 2.99 -8.69 16.93
C VAL A 117 2.84 -7.34 16.21
N PRO A 118 1.63 -6.73 16.19
CA PRO A 118 1.41 -5.42 15.64
C PRO A 118 2.35 -4.37 16.27
N SER A 119 3.16 -3.73 15.45
CA SER A 119 4.19 -2.81 15.93
C SER A 119 4.55 -1.76 14.88
N THR A 120 5.37 -0.78 15.26
CA THR A 120 5.92 0.20 14.33
C THR A 120 6.72 -0.45 13.20
N PHE A 121 7.30 -1.63 13.44
CA PHE A 121 8.01 -2.39 12.40
C PHE A 121 7.10 -2.73 11.21
N TRP A 122 5.86 -3.11 11.47
CA TRP A 122 4.88 -3.48 10.44
C TRP A 122 4.09 -2.31 9.88
N MET A 123 4.31 -1.11 10.42
CA MET A 123 3.58 0.08 10.00
C MET A 123 4.26 0.72 8.79
N ARG A 124 3.48 0.99 7.75
CA ARG A 124 3.94 1.66 6.53
C ARG A 124 3.17 2.95 6.30
N ASN A 125 3.78 3.88 5.57
CA ASN A 125 3.10 5.10 5.13
C ASN A 125 2.17 4.76 3.96
N GLY A 126 0.87 4.90 4.17
CA GLY A 126 -0.18 4.61 3.20
C GLY A 126 -0.66 5.81 2.38
N ASN A 127 0.04 6.94 2.42
CA ASN A 127 -0.31 8.10 1.61
C ASN A 127 -0.12 7.79 0.13
N PHE A 128 -1.00 8.32 -0.72
CA PHE A 128 -0.86 8.18 -2.15
C PHE A 128 -1.49 9.34 -2.92
N LEU A 129 -1.03 9.53 -4.14
CA LEU A 129 -1.66 10.31 -5.20
C LEU A 129 -1.81 9.42 -6.43
N ARG A 130 -3.02 9.32 -6.94
CA ARG A 130 -3.35 8.54 -8.13
C ARG A 130 -3.73 9.46 -9.28
N PHE A 131 -3.11 9.25 -10.43
CA PHE A 131 -3.62 9.76 -11.69
C PHE A 131 -4.79 8.88 -12.11
N LYS A 132 -5.99 9.32 -11.74
CA LYS A 132 -7.21 8.52 -11.79
C LYS A 132 -7.77 8.43 -13.20
N THR A 133 -7.93 9.58 -13.87
CA THR A 133 -8.57 9.62 -15.19
C THR A 133 -7.87 10.63 -16.08
N LEU A 134 -7.68 10.24 -17.35
CA LEU A 134 -7.32 11.09 -18.47
C LEU A 134 -8.36 10.91 -19.55
N GLU A 135 -8.88 12.00 -20.08
CA GLU A 135 -9.71 12.00 -21.29
C GLU A 135 -9.17 13.02 -22.28
N ILE A 136 -9.02 12.61 -23.52
CA ILE A 136 -8.65 13.48 -24.66
C ILE A 136 -9.71 13.32 -25.71
N GLY A 137 -10.40 14.42 -26.05
CA GLY A 137 -11.45 14.46 -27.05
C GLY A 137 -11.10 15.36 -28.24
N TYR A 138 -11.65 15.03 -29.40
CA TYR A 138 -11.56 15.82 -30.61
C TYR A 138 -12.91 15.90 -31.31
N ARG A 139 -13.42 17.11 -31.51
CA ARG A 139 -14.66 17.39 -32.26
C ARG A 139 -14.33 17.55 -33.74
N PHE A 140 -14.55 16.51 -34.53
CA PHE A 140 -14.24 16.53 -35.95
C PHE A 140 -15.30 17.26 -36.78
N CYS A 141 -16.57 17.31 -36.31
CA CYS A 141 -17.63 18.11 -36.88
C CYS A 141 -18.61 18.64 -35.82
N ARG A 142 -19.63 19.37 -36.23
CA ARG A 142 -20.65 19.91 -35.31
C ARG A 142 -21.38 18.82 -34.52
N TYR A 143 -21.54 17.65 -35.12
CA TYR A 143 -22.33 16.54 -34.59
C TYR A 143 -21.47 15.34 -34.18
N GLY A 144 -20.15 15.44 -34.21
CA GLY A 144 -19.30 14.30 -33.94
C GLY A 144 -18.07 14.63 -33.10
N ARG A 145 -17.83 13.80 -32.08
CA ARG A 145 -16.67 13.83 -31.21
C ARG A 145 -16.09 12.43 -31.03
N ILE A 146 -14.82 12.27 -31.25
CA ILE A 146 -14.05 11.07 -30.85
C ILE A 146 -13.27 11.36 -29.58
N TYR A 147 -13.09 10.37 -28.74
CA TYR A 147 -12.31 10.53 -27.51
C TYR A 147 -11.59 9.25 -27.13
N VAL A 148 -10.53 9.43 -26.37
CA VAL A 148 -9.78 8.35 -25.70
C VAL A 148 -9.79 8.63 -24.22
N THR A 149 -10.08 7.62 -23.42
CA THR A 149 -9.96 7.69 -21.96
C THR A 149 -8.95 6.68 -21.45
N GLY A 150 -8.30 7.04 -20.35
CA GLY A 150 -7.47 6.13 -19.58
C GLY A 150 -7.77 6.26 -18.10
N ASP A 151 -7.98 5.13 -17.43
CA ASP A 151 -8.27 5.08 -16.00
C ASP A 151 -7.15 4.39 -15.23
N ASN A 152 -6.92 4.83 -13.99
CA ASN A 152 -5.91 4.29 -13.08
C ASN A 152 -4.48 4.28 -13.68
N LEU A 153 -4.08 5.37 -14.32
CA LEU A 153 -2.88 5.44 -15.16
C LEU A 153 -1.59 5.32 -14.36
N ALA A 154 -1.52 5.95 -13.18
CA ALA A 154 -0.35 5.89 -12.30
C ALA A 154 -0.74 6.07 -10.84
N VAL A 155 0.06 5.49 -9.94
CA VAL A 155 -0.03 5.72 -8.50
C VAL A 155 1.34 6.14 -7.97
N PHE A 156 1.36 7.22 -7.21
CA PHE A 156 2.54 7.75 -6.54
C PHE A 156 2.34 7.54 -5.04
N SER A 157 3.13 6.66 -4.45
CA SER A 157 3.07 6.33 -3.03
C SER A 157 4.44 5.89 -2.52
N PRO A 158 4.79 6.16 -1.27
CA PRO A 158 5.95 5.52 -0.63
C PRO A 158 5.73 4.02 -0.41
N PHE A 159 4.48 3.56 -0.32
CA PHE A 159 4.12 2.16 -0.20
C PHE A 159 4.22 1.45 -1.56
N LYS A 160 4.98 0.35 -1.62
CA LYS A 160 5.33 -0.35 -2.88
C LYS A 160 4.91 -1.81 -2.93
N GLU A 161 4.45 -2.37 -1.82
CA GLU A 161 4.14 -3.79 -1.68
C GLU A 161 2.92 -4.19 -2.51
N TRP A 162 1.88 -3.33 -2.50
CA TRP A 162 0.68 -3.44 -3.36
C TRP A 162 0.04 -2.07 -3.56
N ASP A 163 -1.18 -2.04 -4.10
CA ASP A 163 -1.91 -0.80 -4.32
C ASP A 163 -2.32 -0.17 -2.96
N PRO A 164 -1.86 1.05 -2.63
CA PRO A 164 -2.09 1.67 -1.33
C PRO A 164 -3.56 1.98 -1.02
N GLU A 165 -4.45 1.97 -2.01
CA GLU A 165 -5.89 2.19 -1.83
C GLU A 165 -6.61 0.92 -1.38
N LEU A 166 -5.99 -0.25 -1.60
CA LEU A 166 -6.57 -1.55 -1.34
C LEU A 166 -6.03 -2.21 -0.08
N GLU A 167 -6.79 -3.15 0.43
CA GLU A 167 -6.33 -4.12 1.41
C GLU A 167 -5.46 -5.19 0.72
N TRP A 168 -4.55 -5.81 1.46
CA TRP A 168 -3.52 -6.69 0.91
C TRP A 168 -4.05 -7.90 0.11
N TYR A 169 -5.25 -8.37 0.39
CA TYR A 169 -5.86 -9.53 -0.28
C TYR A 169 -6.80 -9.15 -1.43
N LYS A 170 -6.93 -7.85 -1.74
CA LYS A 170 -7.79 -7.38 -2.83
C LYS A 170 -7.09 -7.42 -4.17
N TYR A 171 -7.86 -7.66 -5.22
CA TYR A 171 -7.34 -7.62 -6.58
C TYR A 171 -6.89 -6.19 -6.95
N PRO A 172 -5.69 -6.01 -7.51
CA PRO A 172 -5.19 -4.69 -7.87
C PRO A 172 -6.10 -3.96 -8.87
N LEU A 173 -6.20 -2.63 -8.70
CA LEU A 173 -6.92 -1.78 -9.65
C LEU A 173 -6.25 -1.86 -11.02
N GLN A 174 -7.05 -2.21 -12.03
CA GLN A 174 -6.57 -2.32 -13.40
C GLN A 174 -6.45 -0.96 -14.08
N ARG A 175 -5.48 -0.85 -14.97
CA ARG A 175 -5.37 0.25 -15.91
C ARG A 175 -6.25 -0.06 -17.10
N THR A 176 -7.16 0.86 -17.44
CA THR A 176 -8.13 0.67 -18.52
C THR A 176 -7.97 1.78 -19.55
N PHE A 177 -8.07 1.44 -20.82
CA PHE A 177 -8.08 2.39 -21.93
C PHE A 177 -9.31 2.14 -22.78
N ASN A 178 -10.04 3.21 -23.12
CA ASN A 178 -11.22 3.14 -23.98
C ASN A 178 -11.11 4.16 -25.09
N ILE A 179 -11.68 3.81 -26.24
CA ILE A 179 -11.88 4.71 -27.37
C ILE A 179 -13.38 4.78 -27.63
N GLY A 180 -13.91 5.98 -27.79
CA GLY A 180 -15.32 6.18 -28.04
C GLY A 180 -15.56 7.24 -29.12
N CYS A 181 -16.76 7.17 -29.73
CA CYS A 181 -17.27 8.16 -30.65
C CYS A 181 -18.66 8.57 -30.19
N LEU A 182 -18.88 9.87 -30.08
CA LEU A 182 -20.19 10.45 -29.79
C LEU A 182 -20.73 11.11 -31.07
N LEU A 183 -21.94 10.73 -31.44
CA LEU A 183 -22.70 11.37 -32.52
C LEU A 183 -23.91 12.05 -31.89
N TYR A 184 -24.04 13.33 -32.14
CA TYR A 184 -25.17 14.14 -31.67
C TYR A 184 -26.20 14.26 -32.80
N THR A 185 -27.43 13.89 -32.54
CA THR A 185 -28.54 14.20 -33.44
C THR A 185 -29.04 15.62 -33.17
N SER A 186 -29.27 16.43 -34.19
CA SER A 186 -30.02 17.68 -34.03
C SER A 186 -31.49 17.34 -34.02
N ASP A 187 -32.19 17.68 -32.97
CA ASP A 187 -33.64 17.84 -33.00
C ASP A 187 -34.00 19.08 -33.82
#